data_8d7901599d3bfcffbb43e956bd38b95d
#
_entry.id   8d7901599d3bfcffbb43e956bd38b95d
#
_cell.length_a   1.000
_cell.length_b   1.000
_cell.length_c   1.000
_cell.angle_alpha   90.00
_cell.angle_beta   90.00
_cell.angle_gamma   90.00
#
_symmetry.space_group_name_H-M   'P 1'
#
loop_
_entity.id
_entity.type
_entity.pdbx_description
1 polymer ?
#
loop_
_entity_poly.entity_id
_entity_poly.type
_entity_poly.pdbx_seq_one_letter_code
_entity_poly.pdbx_strand_id
1 'polypeptide(L)'
;MNKLAVLAFTLLVFLSSILWYLANGSLNEYLKSQVELQGHYYTGQKANIELADFSSSAGIGEFKNISLLNLADHQAKHVMLIDVAHLELEKQPTQHLLTTVKTLTINKLTLNIETRLKANSNVDQLVERISRKLAQDYPELYPTISAKIYAKNNPELNAEAYAQQNPQAGPIVEHTKVKKKRGKPQAMLNISKIKINTVELNILTEGVTENINLNEVELSTVGGKKGIVSNQLGGEVLLALLQLASQR
;
A
#
# COMPACT_ATOMS: atom_id res chain seq x y z
N MET A 1 -49.04 -22.71 17.24
CA MET A 1 -47.94 -22.36 16.31
C MET A 1 -47.44 -23.63 15.64
N ASN A 2 -47.28 -23.60 14.34
CA ASN A 2 -46.91 -24.78 13.56
C ASN A 2 -45.44 -25.11 13.81
N LYS A 3 -45.15 -26.28 14.43
CA LYS A 3 -43.77 -26.68 14.79
C LYS A 3 -42.83 -26.63 13.60
N LEU A 4 -43.35 -26.86 12.40
CA LEU A 4 -42.63 -26.78 11.13
C LEU A 4 -42.22 -25.33 10.78
N ALA A 5 -43.10 -24.35 11.07
CA ALA A 5 -42.81 -22.94 10.85
C ALA A 5 -41.70 -22.41 11.78
N VAL A 6 -41.70 -22.86 13.04
CA VAL A 6 -40.64 -22.52 14.00
C VAL A 6 -39.31 -23.12 13.57
N LEU A 7 -39.27 -24.36 13.13
CA LEU A 7 -38.07 -25.03 12.66
C LEU A 7 -37.51 -24.36 11.39
N ALA A 8 -38.37 -24.00 10.44
CA ALA A 8 -37.98 -23.29 9.23
C ALA A 8 -37.41 -21.91 9.53
N PHE A 9 -38.03 -21.15 10.45
CA PHE A 9 -37.55 -19.85 10.88
C PHE A 9 -36.16 -19.94 11.58
N THR A 10 -36.01 -20.92 12.49
CA THR A 10 -34.71 -21.14 13.17
C THR A 10 -33.61 -21.50 12.18
N LEU A 11 -33.90 -22.35 11.19
CA LEU A 11 -32.97 -22.72 10.14
C LEU A 11 -32.57 -21.50 9.30
N LEU A 12 -33.55 -20.65 8.95
CA LEU A 12 -33.29 -19.44 8.15
C LEU A 12 -32.41 -18.43 8.90
N VAL A 13 -32.64 -18.20 10.19
CA VAL A 13 -31.84 -17.35 11.06
C VAL A 13 -30.42 -17.92 11.16
N PHE A 14 -30.25 -19.22 11.35
CA PHE A 14 -28.95 -19.87 11.42
C PHE A 14 -28.15 -19.75 10.11
N LEU A 15 -28.80 -20.02 8.96
CA LEU A 15 -28.16 -19.83 7.65
C LEU A 15 -27.81 -18.40 7.38
N SER A 16 -28.68 -17.44 7.75
CA SER A 16 -28.38 -15.99 7.61
C SER A 16 -27.19 -15.58 8.46
N SER A 17 -27.07 -16.12 9.68
CA SER A 17 -25.92 -15.85 10.56
C SER A 17 -24.61 -16.41 10.00
N ILE A 18 -24.65 -17.61 9.42
CA ILE A 18 -23.48 -18.22 8.77
C ILE A 18 -23.07 -17.38 7.53
N LEU A 19 -24.02 -17.01 6.69
CA LEU A 19 -23.75 -16.18 5.50
C LEU A 19 -23.19 -14.81 5.89
N TRP A 20 -23.74 -14.20 6.94
CA TRP A 20 -23.22 -12.93 7.47
C TRP A 20 -21.78 -13.07 8.00
N TYR A 21 -21.49 -14.13 8.76
CA TYR A 21 -20.15 -14.43 9.26
C TYR A 21 -19.15 -14.67 8.12
N LEU A 22 -19.53 -15.48 7.11
CA LEU A 22 -18.68 -15.75 5.95
C LEU A 22 -18.43 -14.49 5.11
N ALA A 23 -19.44 -13.62 4.96
CA ALA A 23 -19.30 -12.40 4.19
C ALA A 23 -18.40 -11.37 4.87
N ASN A 24 -18.50 -11.19 6.18
CA ASN A 24 -17.71 -10.20 6.91
C ASN A 24 -16.35 -10.75 7.34
N GLY A 25 -16.27 -11.96 7.87
CA GLY A 25 -15.01 -12.54 8.33
C GLY A 25 -14.03 -12.80 7.18
N SER A 26 -14.51 -13.30 6.05
CA SER A 26 -13.67 -13.56 4.87
C SER A 26 -13.11 -12.28 4.24
N LEU A 27 -13.87 -11.18 4.28
CA LEU A 27 -13.40 -9.88 3.75
C LEU A 27 -12.29 -9.30 4.63
N ASN A 28 -12.45 -9.32 5.94
CA ASN A 28 -11.46 -8.79 6.87
C ASN A 28 -10.14 -9.57 6.81
N GLU A 29 -10.21 -10.91 6.78
CA GLU A 29 -9.02 -11.76 6.58
C GLU A 29 -8.38 -11.54 5.20
N TYR A 30 -9.18 -11.35 4.16
CA TYR A 30 -8.67 -11.01 2.83
C TYR A 30 -7.92 -9.67 2.87
N LEU A 31 -8.51 -8.61 3.46
CA LEU A 31 -7.87 -7.30 3.56
C LEU A 31 -6.56 -7.38 4.37
N LYS A 32 -6.57 -8.11 5.48
CA LYS A 32 -5.38 -8.38 6.27
C LYS A 32 -4.28 -9.03 5.42
N SER A 33 -4.61 -10.11 4.72
CA SER A 33 -3.64 -10.80 3.87
C SER A 33 -3.13 -9.92 2.72
N GLN A 34 -3.96 -9.03 2.17
CA GLN A 34 -3.54 -8.09 1.13
C GLN A 34 -2.54 -7.05 1.65
N VAL A 35 -2.76 -6.49 2.85
CA VAL A 35 -1.80 -5.56 3.47
C VAL A 35 -0.45 -6.24 3.69
N GLU A 36 -0.45 -7.46 4.24
CA GLU A 36 0.75 -8.24 4.49
C GLU A 36 1.48 -8.61 3.18
N LEU A 37 0.72 -9.10 2.19
CA LEU A 37 1.26 -9.49 0.89
C LEU A 37 1.88 -8.30 0.14
N GLN A 38 1.18 -7.18 0.06
CA GLN A 38 1.68 -5.99 -0.64
C GLN A 38 2.86 -5.36 0.08
N GLY A 39 2.82 -5.28 1.42
CA GLY A 39 3.96 -4.85 2.21
C GLY A 39 5.21 -5.67 1.91
N HIS A 40 5.09 -7.00 1.92
CA HIS A 40 6.19 -7.88 1.57
C HIS A 40 6.63 -7.74 0.10
N TYR A 41 5.69 -7.67 -0.82
CA TYR A 41 5.95 -7.60 -2.25
C TYR A 41 6.80 -6.39 -2.63
N TYR A 42 6.45 -5.20 -2.13
CA TYR A 42 7.13 -3.96 -2.48
C TYR A 42 8.43 -3.76 -1.70
N THR A 43 8.49 -4.16 -0.44
CA THR A 43 9.64 -3.89 0.43
C THR A 43 10.61 -5.06 0.55
N GLY A 44 10.16 -6.27 0.26
CA GLY A 44 10.89 -7.51 0.55
C GLY A 44 11.00 -7.79 2.07
N GLN A 45 10.32 -7.00 2.91
CA GLN A 45 10.28 -7.16 4.34
C GLN A 45 8.93 -7.71 4.78
N LYS A 46 8.90 -8.43 5.89
CA LYS A 46 7.63 -8.94 6.41
C LYS A 46 6.80 -7.76 6.93
N ALA A 47 5.61 -7.60 6.36
CA ALA A 47 4.57 -6.76 6.91
C ALA A 47 3.61 -7.60 7.76
N ASN A 48 3.04 -7.01 8.80
CA ASN A 48 2.06 -7.66 9.65
C ASN A 48 0.99 -6.65 10.05
N ILE A 49 -0.22 -7.12 10.20
CA ILE A 49 -1.36 -6.35 10.72
C ILE A 49 -2.12 -7.23 11.72
N GLU A 50 -2.43 -6.68 12.88
CA GLU A 50 -3.12 -7.43 13.92
C GLU A 50 -4.62 -7.54 13.62
N LEU A 51 -5.26 -6.40 13.32
CA LEU A 51 -6.69 -6.32 13.08
C LEU A 51 -6.99 -5.55 11.80
N ALA A 52 -7.87 -6.13 10.98
CA ALA A 52 -8.58 -5.43 9.92
C ALA A 52 -10.07 -5.62 10.16
N ASP A 53 -10.80 -4.53 10.31
CA ASP A 53 -12.25 -4.52 10.45
C ASP A 53 -12.85 -3.53 9.46
N PHE A 54 -13.60 -4.04 8.49
CA PHE A 54 -14.18 -3.26 7.42
C PHE A 54 -15.66 -3.56 7.25
N SER A 55 -16.47 -2.52 7.41
CA SER A 55 -17.90 -2.56 7.16
C SER A 55 -18.20 -2.07 5.73
N SER A 56 -18.47 -3.00 4.82
CA SER A 56 -18.80 -2.67 3.42
C SER A 56 -20.10 -1.85 3.30
N SER A 57 -21.07 -2.07 4.18
CA SER A 57 -22.34 -1.33 4.20
C SER A 57 -22.17 0.13 4.66
N ALA A 58 -21.28 0.37 5.63
CA ALA A 58 -20.95 1.70 6.11
C ALA A 58 -19.89 2.39 5.26
N GLY A 59 -19.06 1.64 4.55
CA GLY A 59 -17.90 2.14 3.81
C GLY A 59 -16.78 2.63 4.73
N ILE A 60 -16.66 2.02 5.92
CA ILE A 60 -15.70 2.43 6.95
C ILE A 60 -14.83 1.22 7.29
N GLY A 61 -13.53 1.45 7.44
CA GLY A 61 -12.57 0.44 7.87
C GLY A 61 -11.69 0.93 9.01
N GLU A 62 -11.32 0.03 9.90
CA GLU A 62 -10.34 0.23 10.95
C GLU A 62 -9.26 -0.84 10.86
N PHE A 63 -8.01 -0.41 10.89
CA PHE A 63 -6.83 -1.27 10.80
C PHE A 63 -5.92 -0.97 11.98
N LYS A 64 -5.50 -2.00 12.74
CA LYS A 64 -4.69 -1.81 13.95
C LYS A 64 -3.36 -2.54 13.88
N ASN A 65 -2.37 -1.90 14.49
CA ASN A 65 -1.03 -2.47 14.70
C ASN A 65 -0.40 -2.98 13.40
N ILE A 66 -0.36 -2.09 12.38
CA ILE A 66 0.36 -2.38 11.14
C ILE A 66 1.85 -2.17 11.39
N SER A 67 2.65 -3.15 11.05
CA SER A 67 4.10 -3.10 11.22
C SER A 67 4.82 -3.60 9.98
N LEU A 68 5.98 -2.98 9.69
CA LEU A 68 6.91 -3.41 8.66
C LEU A 68 8.25 -3.70 9.31
N LEU A 69 8.78 -4.91 9.13
CA LEU A 69 10.10 -5.26 9.65
C LEU A 69 11.18 -4.39 9.00
N ASN A 70 12.23 -4.13 9.76
CA ASN A 70 13.41 -3.41 9.27
C ASN A 70 14.25 -4.31 8.35
N LEU A 71 15.19 -3.70 7.64
CA LEU A 71 16.22 -4.42 6.89
C LEU A 71 17.11 -5.19 7.87
N ALA A 72 17.69 -6.30 7.41
CA ALA A 72 18.66 -7.05 8.20
C ALA A 72 19.79 -6.14 8.70
N ASP A 73 20.35 -6.49 9.85
CA ASP A 73 21.48 -5.77 10.49
C ASP A 73 21.17 -4.33 10.98
N HIS A 74 19.91 -3.92 11.07
CA HIS A 74 19.49 -2.68 11.71
C HIS A 74 19.02 -2.95 13.16
N GLN A 75 19.14 -1.94 14.04
CA GLN A 75 18.88 -2.13 15.48
C GLN A 75 17.39 -2.20 15.78
N ALA A 76 16.61 -1.29 15.20
CA ALA A 76 15.16 -1.28 15.40
C ALA A 76 14.54 -2.50 14.69
N LYS A 77 13.70 -3.24 15.38
CA LYS A 77 12.99 -4.40 14.84
C LYS A 77 12.07 -4.04 13.66
N HIS A 78 11.42 -2.89 13.74
CA HIS A 78 10.49 -2.42 12.72
C HIS A 78 10.98 -1.07 12.17
N VAL A 79 10.89 -0.91 10.86
CA VAL A 79 11.15 0.38 10.21
C VAL A 79 9.93 1.29 10.31
N MET A 80 8.72 0.71 10.28
CA MET A 80 7.47 1.44 10.32
C MET A 80 6.47 0.76 11.24
N LEU A 81 5.76 1.56 12.04
CA LEU A 81 4.65 1.14 12.88
C LEU A 81 3.49 2.13 12.70
N ILE A 82 2.29 1.61 12.54
CA ILE A 82 1.04 2.36 12.55
C ILE A 82 0.16 1.74 13.64
N ASP A 83 -0.27 2.55 14.60
CA ASP A 83 -1.14 2.08 15.69
C ASP A 83 -2.57 1.80 15.19
N VAL A 84 -3.23 2.83 14.67
CA VAL A 84 -4.59 2.75 14.14
C VAL A 84 -4.68 3.56 12.85
N ALA A 85 -5.27 2.96 11.82
CA ALA A 85 -5.64 3.63 10.59
C ALA A 85 -7.13 3.48 10.34
N HIS A 86 -7.82 4.58 10.11
CA HIS A 86 -9.23 4.63 9.76
C HIS A 86 -9.39 5.00 8.29
N LEU A 87 -10.21 4.25 7.60
CA LEU A 87 -10.52 4.42 6.18
C LEU A 87 -11.99 4.75 6.02
N GLU A 88 -12.30 5.79 5.26
CA GLU A 88 -13.66 6.16 4.87
C GLU A 88 -13.78 6.16 3.34
N LEU A 89 -14.70 5.35 2.81
CA LEU A 89 -15.02 5.35 1.39
C LEU A 89 -15.99 6.48 1.05
N GLU A 90 -15.83 7.04 -0.14
CA GLU A 90 -16.84 7.92 -0.71
C GLU A 90 -18.05 7.10 -1.14
N LYS A 91 -19.26 7.52 -0.72
CA LYS A 91 -20.50 6.88 -1.15
C LYS A 91 -20.73 7.20 -2.62
N GLN A 92 -20.48 6.23 -3.49
CA GLN A 92 -20.68 6.39 -4.93
C GLN A 92 -21.92 5.62 -5.42
N PRO A 93 -22.61 6.13 -6.45
CA PRO A 93 -23.62 5.35 -7.15
C PRO A 93 -22.96 4.14 -7.83
N THR A 94 -23.62 3.00 -7.78
CA THR A 94 -23.20 1.61 -8.07
C THR A 94 -22.63 1.34 -9.49
N GLN A 95 -22.39 2.35 -10.32
CA GLN A 95 -22.02 2.19 -11.74
C GLN A 95 -20.57 2.54 -12.10
N HIS A 96 -19.75 2.96 -11.15
CA HIS A 96 -18.38 3.36 -11.43
C HIS A 96 -17.35 2.30 -11.05
N LEU A 97 -16.43 2.01 -11.98
CA LEU A 97 -15.28 1.12 -11.75
C LEU A 97 -14.22 1.74 -10.81
N LEU A 98 -14.37 3.01 -10.46
CA LEU A 98 -13.49 3.75 -9.57
C LEU A 98 -14.07 3.77 -8.16
N THR A 99 -13.33 3.25 -7.20
CA THR A 99 -13.63 3.35 -5.77
C THR A 99 -12.74 4.43 -5.16
N THR A 100 -13.34 5.45 -4.57
CA THR A 100 -12.62 6.54 -3.91
C THR A 100 -12.58 6.32 -2.41
N VAL A 101 -11.38 6.25 -1.85
CA VAL A 101 -11.15 6.43 -0.43
C VAL A 101 -11.17 7.93 -0.16
N LYS A 102 -12.23 8.41 0.50
CA LYS A 102 -12.40 9.83 0.83
C LYS A 102 -11.29 10.30 1.76
N THR A 103 -11.04 9.52 2.82
CA THR A 103 -10.02 9.83 3.81
C THR A 103 -9.39 8.54 4.35
N LEU A 104 -8.07 8.53 4.43
CA LEU A 104 -7.29 7.60 5.24
C LEU A 104 -6.69 8.39 6.39
N THR A 105 -7.15 8.16 7.63
CA THR A 105 -6.65 8.83 8.83
C THR A 105 -5.78 7.86 9.63
N ILE A 106 -4.53 8.21 9.85
CA ILE A 106 -3.58 7.46 10.68
C ILE A 106 -3.42 8.22 12.00
N ASN A 107 -3.68 7.57 13.13
CA ASN A 107 -3.54 8.21 14.42
C ASN A 107 -2.08 8.47 14.77
N LYS A 108 -1.26 7.44 14.71
CA LYS A 108 0.18 7.54 14.95
C LYS A 108 0.95 6.72 13.94
N LEU A 109 1.93 7.35 13.31
CA LEU A 109 2.94 6.73 12.45
C LEU A 109 4.31 6.87 13.13
N THR A 110 4.99 5.76 13.43
CA THR A 110 6.37 5.76 13.91
C THR A 110 7.28 5.25 12.81
N LEU A 111 8.33 6.00 12.49
CA LEU A 111 9.38 5.61 11.55
C LEU A 111 10.72 5.54 12.29
N ASN A 112 11.37 4.39 12.23
CA ASN A 112 12.71 4.17 12.77
C ASN A 112 13.74 4.25 11.64
N ILE A 113 14.50 5.33 11.63
CA ILE A 113 15.42 5.69 10.56
C ILE A 113 16.84 5.48 11.07
N GLU A 114 17.56 4.58 10.43
CA GLU A 114 18.94 4.25 10.79
C GLU A 114 19.86 4.53 9.61
N THR A 115 20.83 5.43 9.84
CA THR A 115 21.86 5.75 8.86
C THR A 115 23.20 5.19 9.34
N ARG A 116 23.87 4.42 8.49
CA ARG A 116 25.24 3.95 8.72
C ARG A 116 26.23 4.83 7.98
N LEU A 117 27.47 4.84 8.48
CA LEU A 117 28.58 5.58 7.85
C LEU A 117 28.61 5.36 6.34
N LYS A 118 28.50 6.46 5.57
CA LYS A 118 28.56 6.50 4.10
C LYS A 118 27.52 5.65 3.35
N ALA A 119 26.45 5.21 4.00
CA ALA A 119 25.37 4.47 3.37
C ALA A 119 24.06 5.25 3.41
N ASN A 120 23.14 4.93 2.49
CA ASN A 120 21.76 5.38 2.56
C ASN A 120 21.08 4.81 3.81
N SER A 121 20.15 5.56 4.38
CA SER A 121 19.36 5.05 5.50
C SER A 121 18.56 3.79 5.09
N ASN A 122 18.11 3.03 6.09
CA ASN A 122 17.19 1.90 5.87
C ASN A 122 15.92 2.34 5.12
N VAL A 123 15.40 3.52 5.45
CA VAL A 123 14.21 4.08 4.79
C VAL A 123 14.51 4.43 3.33
N ASP A 124 15.64 5.08 3.02
CA ASP A 124 16.02 5.41 1.65
C ASP A 124 16.18 4.15 0.79
N GLN A 125 16.74 3.08 1.34
CA GLN A 125 16.87 1.79 0.67
C GLN A 125 15.50 1.17 0.36
N LEU A 126 14.54 1.28 1.29
CA LEU A 126 13.17 0.81 1.06
C LEU A 126 12.43 1.66 0.04
N VAL A 127 12.55 2.99 0.11
CA VAL A 127 11.99 3.93 -0.89
C VAL A 127 12.52 3.60 -2.29
N GLU A 128 13.82 3.38 -2.43
CA GLU A 128 14.41 2.98 -3.71
C GLU A 128 13.86 1.64 -4.20
N ARG A 129 13.74 0.65 -3.31
CA ARG A 129 13.21 -0.68 -3.64
C ARG A 129 11.75 -0.61 -4.10
N ILE A 130 10.90 0.11 -3.36
CA ILE A 130 9.48 0.30 -3.71
C ILE A 130 9.37 1.01 -5.06
N SER A 131 10.09 2.12 -5.25
CA SER A 131 10.09 2.90 -6.48
C SER A 131 10.53 2.06 -7.68
N ARG A 132 11.57 1.24 -7.51
CA ARG A 132 12.05 0.31 -8.53
C ARG A 132 10.99 -0.74 -8.87
N LYS A 133 10.32 -1.29 -7.87
CA LYS A 133 9.29 -2.31 -8.05
C LYS A 133 8.05 -1.74 -8.74
N LEU A 134 7.59 -0.55 -8.33
CA LEU A 134 6.52 0.18 -9.01
C LEU A 134 6.88 0.46 -10.48
N ALA A 135 8.10 0.88 -10.75
CA ALA A 135 8.56 1.15 -12.12
C ALA A 135 8.69 -0.11 -12.99
N GLN A 136 8.98 -1.27 -12.40
CA GLN A 136 8.99 -2.56 -13.09
C GLN A 136 7.58 -3.03 -13.44
N ASP A 137 6.63 -2.86 -12.50
CA ASP A 137 5.27 -3.34 -12.68
C ASP A 137 4.42 -2.39 -13.55
N TYR A 138 4.70 -1.08 -13.50
CA TYR A 138 3.95 -0.01 -14.16
C TYR A 138 4.87 0.98 -14.89
N PRO A 139 5.66 0.52 -15.88
CA PRO A 139 6.71 1.33 -16.52
C PRO A 139 6.18 2.61 -17.18
N GLU A 140 4.95 2.60 -17.68
CA GLU A 140 4.30 3.76 -18.27
C GLU A 140 4.05 4.91 -17.27
N LEU A 141 3.94 4.60 -15.97
CA LEU A 141 3.72 5.60 -14.92
C LEU A 141 5.03 6.13 -14.32
N TYR A 142 6.13 5.39 -14.49
CA TYR A 142 7.45 5.73 -13.96
C TYR A 142 8.55 5.71 -15.03
N PRO A 143 8.39 6.46 -16.12
CA PRO A 143 9.27 6.33 -17.29
C PRO A 143 10.75 6.61 -16.98
N THR A 144 11.03 7.59 -16.13
CA THR A 144 12.41 7.94 -15.76
C THR A 144 13.12 6.82 -14.98
N ILE A 145 12.42 6.20 -14.02
CA ILE A 145 13.00 5.12 -13.21
C ILE A 145 13.14 3.87 -14.07
N SER A 146 12.14 3.58 -14.89
CA SER A 146 12.14 2.45 -15.82
C SER A 146 13.29 2.56 -16.82
N ALA A 147 13.54 3.74 -17.37
CA ALA A 147 14.67 3.99 -18.28
C ALA A 147 16.03 3.74 -17.60
N LYS A 148 16.19 4.18 -16.32
CA LYS A 148 17.42 3.90 -15.55
C LYS A 148 17.64 2.41 -15.29
N ILE A 149 16.55 1.67 -14.97
CA ILE A 149 16.62 0.22 -14.77
C ILE A 149 17.02 -0.47 -16.07
N TYR A 150 16.40 -0.07 -17.17
CA TYR A 150 16.69 -0.61 -18.50
C TYR A 150 18.16 -0.39 -18.89
N ALA A 151 18.67 0.84 -18.74
CA ALA A 151 20.07 1.17 -19.04
C ALA A 151 21.07 0.38 -18.18
N LYS A 152 20.73 0.13 -16.89
CA LYS A 152 21.57 -0.69 -16.03
C LYS A 152 21.64 -2.14 -16.48
N ASN A 153 20.53 -2.68 -16.99
CA ASN A 153 20.45 -4.06 -17.48
C ASN A 153 20.99 -4.22 -18.91
N ASN A 154 21.11 -3.12 -19.67
CA ASN A 154 21.61 -3.06 -21.02
C ASN A 154 22.67 -1.96 -21.15
N PRO A 155 23.88 -2.18 -20.63
CA PRO A 155 24.91 -1.12 -20.54
C PRO A 155 25.37 -0.57 -21.91
N GLU A 156 25.10 -1.30 -22.98
CA GLU A 156 25.39 -0.87 -24.37
C GLU A 156 24.45 0.22 -24.87
N LEU A 157 23.30 0.44 -24.17
CA LEU A 157 22.32 1.44 -24.56
C LEU A 157 22.37 2.65 -23.63
N ASN A 158 22.53 3.83 -24.23
CA ASN A 158 22.44 5.07 -23.48
C ASN A 158 21.00 5.30 -22.99
N ALA A 159 20.80 5.39 -21.65
CA ALA A 159 19.50 5.59 -21.04
C ALA A 159 18.77 6.84 -21.54
N GLU A 160 19.52 7.92 -21.84
CA GLU A 160 18.97 9.18 -22.34
C GLU A 160 18.46 9.03 -23.78
N ALA A 161 19.21 8.34 -24.62
CA ALA A 161 18.80 8.07 -25.99
C ALA A 161 17.53 7.20 -26.04
N TYR A 162 17.43 6.21 -25.14
CA TYR A 162 16.24 5.38 -25.04
C TYR A 162 15.00 6.16 -24.57
N ALA A 163 15.14 7.00 -23.57
CA ALA A 163 14.07 7.85 -23.05
C ALA A 163 13.57 8.87 -24.09
N GLN A 164 14.47 9.42 -24.90
CA GLN A 164 14.14 10.36 -25.97
C GLN A 164 13.41 9.69 -27.14
N GLN A 165 13.81 8.47 -27.51
CA GLN A 165 13.19 7.72 -28.61
C GLN A 165 11.85 7.10 -28.24
N ASN A 166 11.63 6.84 -26.95
CA ASN A 166 10.44 6.18 -26.44
C ASN A 166 9.85 6.92 -25.22
N PRO A 167 9.31 8.12 -25.39
CA PRO A 167 8.81 8.92 -24.26
C PRO A 167 7.62 8.27 -23.53
N GLN A 168 7.02 7.23 -24.11
CA GLN A 168 5.92 6.46 -23.50
C GLN A 168 6.26 4.96 -23.32
N ALA A 169 7.41 4.51 -23.76
CA ALA A 169 7.85 3.14 -23.60
C ALA A 169 8.79 3.03 -22.41
N GLY A 170 8.30 2.49 -21.33
CA GLY A 170 9.17 1.85 -20.36
C GLY A 170 9.94 0.70 -21.04
N PRO A 171 11.01 0.18 -20.41
CA PRO A 171 11.84 -0.85 -21.03
C PRO A 171 10.96 -2.02 -21.48
N ILE A 172 11.14 -2.41 -22.74
CA ILE A 172 10.63 -3.67 -23.24
C ILE A 172 11.40 -4.75 -22.49
N VAL A 173 10.95 -5.10 -21.30
CA VAL A 173 11.18 -6.44 -20.81
C VAL A 173 10.48 -7.30 -21.85
N GLU A 174 11.19 -8.19 -22.54
CA GLU A 174 10.57 -9.28 -23.26
C GLU A 174 9.71 -10.07 -22.28
N HIS A 175 8.59 -9.49 -21.92
CA HIS A 175 7.48 -10.25 -21.40
C HIS A 175 7.13 -11.16 -22.57
N THR A 176 7.57 -12.42 -22.49
CA THR A 176 6.92 -13.53 -23.18
C THR A 176 5.47 -13.11 -23.33
N LYS A 177 5.01 -12.94 -24.58
CA LYS A 177 3.66 -12.47 -24.91
C LYS A 177 2.65 -13.30 -24.13
N VAL A 178 2.45 -12.95 -22.88
CA VAL A 178 1.29 -13.42 -22.12
C VAL A 178 0.13 -12.81 -22.86
N LYS A 179 -0.53 -13.64 -23.69
CA LYS A 179 -1.79 -13.27 -24.32
C LYS A 179 -2.60 -12.59 -23.23
N LYS A 180 -2.80 -11.26 -23.33
CA LYS A 180 -3.74 -10.52 -22.52
C LYS A 180 -5.07 -11.24 -22.67
N LYS A 181 -5.37 -12.20 -21.80
CA LYS A 181 -6.75 -12.63 -21.59
C LYS A 181 -7.48 -11.31 -21.32
N ARG A 182 -8.52 -11.02 -22.07
CA ARG A 182 -9.44 -9.91 -21.79
C ARG A 182 -9.92 -10.13 -20.36
N GLY A 183 -9.16 -9.61 -19.41
CA GLY A 183 -9.47 -9.69 -17.98
C GLY A 183 -10.72 -8.87 -17.73
N LYS A 184 -11.50 -9.27 -16.74
CA LYS A 184 -12.57 -8.42 -16.20
C LYS A 184 -11.96 -7.04 -15.91
N PRO A 185 -12.69 -5.93 -16.16
CA PRO A 185 -12.19 -4.60 -15.87
C PRO A 185 -11.73 -4.56 -14.41
N GLN A 186 -10.46 -4.21 -14.20
CA GLN A 186 -9.90 -4.12 -12.85
C GLN A 186 -10.51 -2.92 -12.15
N ALA A 187 -10.91 -3.10 -10.89
CA ALA A 187 -11.35 -2.00 -10.05
C ALA A 187 -10.19 -1.02 -9.85
N MET A 188 -10.47 0.25 -10.11
CA MET A 188 -9.55 1.36 -9.91
C MET A 188 -9.81 1.97 -8.53
N LEU A 189 -8.76 2.38 -7.86
CA LEU A 189 -8.80 2.95 -6.52
C LEU A 189 -8.04 4.27 -6.50
N ASN A 190 -8.52 5.22 -5.73
CA ASN A 190 -7.74 6.39 -5.35
C ASN A 190 -7.99 6.75 -3.88
N ILE A 191 -7.06 7.51 -3.30
CA ILE A 191 -7.21 8.09 -1.97
C ILE A 191 -7.17 9.59 -2.14
N SER A 192 -8.27 10.26 -1.78
CA SER A 192 -8.39 11.72 -1.92
C SER A 192 -7.56 12.47 -0.88
N LYS A 193 -7.43 11.90 0.33
CA LYS A 193 -6.72 12.55 1.43
C LYS A 193 -6.14 11.53 2.38
N ILE A 194 -4.87 11.70 2.74
CA ILE A 194 -4.24 10.98 3.84
C ILE A 194 -3.93 11.98 4.95
N LYS A 195 -4.44 11.73 6.14
CA LYS A 195 -4.16 12.52 7.35
C LYS A 195 -3.40 11.67 8.35
N ILE A 196 -2.38 12.24 8.97
CA ILE A 196 -1.63 11.60 10.03
C ILE A 196 -1.62 12.55 11.22
N ASN A 197 -2.25 12.14 12.31
CA ASN A 197 -2.39 13.00 13.48
C ASN A 197 -1.04 13.22 14.17
N THR A 198 -0.22 12.15 14.28
CA THR A 198 1.12 12.23 14.88
C THR A 198 2.11 11.38 14.08
N VAL A 199 3.22 11.96 13.68
CA VAL A 199 4.38 11.26 13.10
C VAL A 199 5.53 11.33 14.09
N GLU A 200 6.06 10.20 14.50
CA GLU A 200 7.24 10.06 15.34
C GLU A 200 8.39 9.52 14.49
N LEU A 201 9.45 10.31 14.35
CA LEU A 201 10.67 9.92 13.64
C LEU A 201 11.75 9.64 14.68
N ASN A 202 12.17 8.40 14.78
CA ASN A 202 13.29 7.98 15.62
C ASN A 202 14.51 7.80 14.72
N ILE A 203 15.47 8.72 14.81
CA ILE A 203 16.62 8.78 13.93
C ILE A 203 17.84 8.31 14.69
N LEU A 204 18.44 7.25 14.21
CA LEU A 204 19.70 6.73 14.71
C LEU A 204 20.82 6.96 13.71
N THR A 205 21.77 7.81 14.07
CA THR A 205 22.97 8.08 13.26
C THR A 205 24.19 7.94 14.14
N GLU A 206 25.09 7.03 13.81
CA GLU A 206 26.38 6.81 14.52
C GLU A 206 26.22 6.63 16.04
N GLY A 207 25.15 5.98 16.47
CA GLY A 207 24.88 5.75 17.91
C GLY A 207 24.18 6.91 18.61
N VAL A 208 23.93 8.02 17.94
CA VAL A 208 23.15 9.15 18.44
C VAL A 208 21.69 8.97 18.01
N THR A 209 20.79 9.04 18.97
CA THR A 209 19.34 8.96 18.71
C THR A 209 18.72 10.35 18.82
N GLU A 210 18.00 10.74 17.79
CA GLU A 210 17.18 11.95 17.73
C GLU A 210 15.71 11.55 17.55
N ASN A 211 14.81 12.22 18.26
CA ASN A 211 13.37 11.99 18.14
C ASN A 211 12.69 13.28 17.67
N ILE A 212 11.97 13.21 16.55
CA ILE A 212 11.22 14.31 15.98
C ILE A 212 9.75 13.94 15.96
N ASN A 213 8.89 14.80 16.49
CA ASN A 213 7.45 14.65 16.45
C ASN A 213 6.83 15.72 15.55
N LEU A 214 6.04 15.27 14.56
CA LEU A 214 5.25 16.13 13.69
C LEU A 214 3.78 15.86 13.97
N ASN A 215 2.97 16.91 14.02
CA ASN A 215 1.53 16.79 14.23
C ASN A 215 0.79 17.27 12.98
N GLU A 216 -0.38 16.67 12.75
CA GLU A 216 -1.32 17.05 11.68
C GLU A 216 -0.69 17.08 10.28
N VAL A 217 0.00 16.01 9.92
CA VAL A 217 0.60 15.87 8.59
C VAL A 217 -0.48 15.47 7.59
N GLU A 218 -0.60 16.21 6.50
CA GLU A 218 -1.45 15.86 5.37
C GLU A 218 -0.58 15.51 4.16
N LEU A 219 -0.88 14.36 3.53
CA LEU A 219 -0.24 13.95 2.30
C LEU A 219 -1.17 14.17 1.12
N SER A 220 -0.57 14.41 -0.03
CA SER A 220 -1.28 14.55 -1.30
C SER A 220 -2.05 13.28 -1.70
N THR A 221 -2.96 13.44 -2.64
CA THR A 221 -3.78 12.34 -3.18
C THR A 221 -2.93 11.22 -3.77
N VAL A 222 -3.33 9.97 -3.54
CA VAL A 222 -2.74 8.78 -4.16
C VAL A 222 -3.66 8.24 -5.24
N GLY A 223 -3.10 7.91 -6.41
CA GLY A 223 -3.86 7.38 -7.54
C GLY A 223 -4.53 8.42 -8.43
N GLY A 224 -4.48 9.71 -8.10
CA GLY A 224 -5.01 10.80 -8.90
C GLY A 224 -6.49 10.64 -9.29
N LYS A 225 -6.95 11.42 -10.27
CA LYS A 225 -8.37 11.43 -10.70
C LYS A 225 -8.84 10.16 -11.41
N LYS A 226 -7.92 9.44 -12.06
CA LYS A 226 -8.27 8.21 -12.82
C LYS A 226 -8.23 6.95 -11.95
N GLY A 227 -7.68 7.04 -10.75
CA GLY A 227 -7.39 5.89 -9.92
C GLY A 227 -6.23 5.04 -10.44
N ILE A 228 -5.81 4.11 -9.63
CA ILE A 228 -4.79 3.10 -9.91
C ILE A 228 -5.32 1.72 -9.51
N VAL A 229 -4.72 0.67 -10.02
CA VAL A 229 -5.12 -0.69 -9.65
C VAL A 229 -4.77 -0.98 -8.20
N SER A 230 -5.55 -1.85 -7.54
CA SER A 230 -5.42 -2.14 -6.11
C SER A 230 -4.00 -2.57 -5.69
N ASN A 231 -3.33 -3.35 -6.53
CA ASN A 231 -1.96 -3.80 -6.24
C ASN A 231 -0.96 -2.64 -6.23
N GLN A 232 -1.13 -1.65 -7.10
CA GLN A 232 -0.28 -0.45 -7.14
C GLN A 232 -0.50 0.43 -5.90
N LEU A 233 -1.75 0.53 -5.43
CA LEU A 233 -2.12 1.42 -4.32
C LEU A 233 -1.29 1.18 -3.06
N GLY A 234 -1.05 -0.08 -2.70
CA GLY A 234 -0.23 -0.42 -1.52
C GLY A 234 1.20 0.09 -1.63
N GLY A 235 1.83 -0.06 -2.81
CA GLY A 235 3.17 0.47 -3.07
C GLY A 235 3.24 1.99 -2.99
N GLU A 236 2.25 2.68 -3.57
CA GLU A 236 2.16 4.15 -3.55
C GLU A 236 1.95 4.70 -2.13
N VAL A 237 1.07 4.07 -1.35
CA VAL A 237 0.84 4.47 0.06
C VAL A 237 2.10 4.24 0.89
N LEU A 238 2.75 3.09 0.76
CA LEU A 238 4.02 2.82 1.46
C LEU A 238 5.09 3.83 1.08
N LEU A 239 5.22 4.13 -0.22
CA LEU A 239 6.16 5.12 -0.72
C LEU A 239 5.90 6.49 -0.10
N ALA A 240 4.64 6.96 -0.12
CA ALA A 240 4.25 8.25 0.44
C ALA A 240 4.54 8.35 1.94
N LEU A 241 4.26 7.30 2.71
CA LEU A 241 4.53 7.26 4.16
C LEU A 241 6.03 7.26 4.48
N LEU A 242 6.83 6.47 3.76
CA LEU A 242 8.27 6.41 3.98
C LEU A 242 9.01 7.67 3.51
N GLN A 243 8.50 8.35 2.47
CA GLN A 243 9.08 9.62 2.00
C GLN A 243 8.97 10.76 3.02
N LEU A 244 8.08 10.67 4.02
CA LEU A 244 8.06 11.63 5.13
C LEU A 244 9.41 11.68 5.88
N ALA A 245 10.11 10.57 5.95
CA ALA A 245 11.44 10.50 6.54
C ALA A 245 12.52 11.20 5.72
N SER A 246 12.31 11.37 4.42
CA SER A 246 13.30 11.97 3.48
C SER A 246 13.08 13.48 3.27
N GLN A 247 12.00 14.07 3.80
CA GLN A 247 11.68 15.51 3.65
C GLN A 247 12.31 16.41 4.73
N ARG A 248 13.50 16.05 5.19
CA ARG A 248 14.27 16.80 6.21
C ARG A 248 15.10 17.91 5.61
#